data_f5ed241bfbc5f806029bc7a5ea3d13dc
#
_entry.id   f5ed241bfbc5f806029bc7a5ea3d13dc
#
_cell.length_a   1.000
_cell.length_b   1.000
_cell.length_c   1.000
_cell.angle_alpha   90.00
_cell.angle_beta   90.00
_cell.angle_gamma   90.00
#
_symmetry.space_group_name_H-M   'P 1'
#
loop_
_entity.id
_entity.type
_entity.pdbx_description
1 polymer ?
#
loop_
_entity_poly.entity_id
_entity_poly.type
_entity_poly.pdbx_seq_one_letter_code
_entity_poly.pdbx_strand_id
1 'polypeptide(L)'
;MSRVLSLVTILLFGIAPGLLAQERQIATYSGLSGSLGPQWVSVDRRLFEKYGSKIEWVLMTGGVRGIQALLSGSANYYTGDPVGAISVSLQGGDIIIIGTMLNRIVGSIVARKEIRVPSDLRGKKIGIASFGGATELSVILALKKWNMPPEAVTLIQSGIPSDRLTALMKSGGLDATPLAPPHSFEAARRGLNVLIDFKDIEAFPSRVIAVRRSFLEKNRETVKRFLKAYSEAVFEFNNDKKLGIATYAKWLKEENTKVNEETYDYFRTLLSFPPRAVRGQGFRTGIQMIAQRLGRGTTDINLEQFLDESLLDELEKEGFYNLIAK
;
A
#
# COMPACT_ATOMS: atom_id res chain seq x y z
N MET A 1 20.10 -12.79 82.48
CA MET A 1 19.10 -11.99 81.72
C MET A 1 19.79 -11.51 80.41
N SER A 2 19.61 -12.27 79.37
CA SER A 2 20.20 -11.97 78.03
C SER A 2 19.07 -11.58 77.07
N ARG A 3 19.08 -10.38 76.54
CA ARG A 3 18.14 -9.86 75.55
C ARG A 3 18.67 -10.17 74.15
N VAL A 4 17.98 -11.07 73.43
CA VAL A 4 18.22 -11.34 71.99
C VAL A 4 17.49 -10.26 71.20
N LEU A 5 18.22 -9.48 70.43
CA LEU A 5 17.69 -8.48 69.50
C LEU A 5 17.51 -9.13 68.13
N SER A 6 16.28 -9.40 67.74
CA SER A 6 15.97 -9.92 66.40
C SER A 6 15.98 -8.77 65.41
N LEU A 7 16.93 -8.81 64.48
CA LEU A 7 16.95 -7.91 63.30
C LEU A 7 16.00 -8.49 62.23
N VAL A 8 14.90 -7.75 61.93
CA VAL A 8 14.02 -8.05 60.81
C VAL A 8 14.54 -7.33 59.61
N THR A 9 15.14 -8.06 58.66
CA THR A 9 15.59 -7.55 57.38
C THR A 9 14.39 -7.50 56.41
N ILE A 10 13.85 -6.32 56.14
CA ILE A 10 12.82 -6.11 55.14
C ILE A 10 13.50 -6.10 53.76
N LEU A 11 13.35 -7.18 52.97
CA LEU A 11 13.70 -7.22 51.58
C LEU A 11 12.66 -6.41 50.78
N LEU A 12 13.03 -5.19 50.40
CA LEU A 12 12.32 -4.42 49.39
C LEU A 12 12.56 -5.06 47.99
N PHE A 13 11.61 -5.88 47.54
CA PHE A 13 11.53 -6.29 46.15
C PHE A 13 11.18 -5.04 45.32
N GLY A 14 12.22 -4.42 44.76
CA GLY A 14 12.06 -3.41 43.71
C GLY A 14 11.35 -4.07 42.51
N ILE A 15 10.11 -3.66 42.25
CA ILE A 15 9.42 -3.98 41.02
C ILE A 15 10.19 -3.27 39.89
N ALA A 16 11.10 -3.99 39.25
CA ALA A 16 11.69 -3.52 38.01
C ALA A 16 10.54 -3.23 37.02
N PRO A 17 10.49 -2.05 36.38
CA PRO A 17 9.50 -1.83 35.32
C PRO A 17 9.73 -2.91 34.27
N GLY A 18 8.76 -3.83 34.16
CA GLY A 18 8.83 -4.90 33.18
C GLY A 18 9.12 -4.27 31.81
N LEU A 19 10.25 -4.63 31.19
CA LEU A 19 10.41 -4.51 29.76
C LEU A 19 9.22 -5.27 29.14
N LEU A 20 8.17 -4.53 28.77
CA LEU A 20 7.11 -5.08 27.94
C LEU A 20 7.83 -5.56 26.67
N ALA A 21 7.97 -6.87 26.54
CA ALA A 21 8.51 -7.46 25.33
C ALA A 21 7.70 -6.88 24.17
N GLN A 22 8.35 -6.13 23.29
CA GLN A 22 7.70 -5.55 22.12
C GLN A 22 7.12 -6.71 21.32
N GLU A 23 5.80 -6.82 21.28
CA GLU A 23 5.13 -7.88 20.54
C GLU A 23 5.49 -7.74 19.06
N ARG A 24 6.12 -8.78 18.51
CA ARG A 24 6.49 -8.85 17.10
C ARG A 24 5.21 -8.96 16.28
N GLN A 25 5.00 -8.02 15.38
CA GLN A 25 3.86 -7.98 14.48
C GLN A 25 4.32 -8.11 13.03
N ILE A 26 3.51 -8.77 12.23
CA ILE A 26 3.80 -8.97 10.81
C ILE A 26 2.92 -8.02 9.99
N ALA A 27 3.58 -7.26 9.12
CA ALA A 27 2.92 -6.44 8.11
C ALA A 27 3.27 -6.95 6.71
N THR A 28 2.28 -7.25 5.91
CA THR A 28 2.48 -7.63 4.52
C THR A 28 2.33 -6.41 3.61
N TYR A 29 3.05 -6.43 2.49
CA TYR A 29 2.92 -5.38 1.46
C TYR A 29 2.94 -5.98 0.06
N SER A 30 2.26 -5.31 -0.88
CA SER A 30 2.19 -5.74 -2.27
C SER A 30 2.91 -4.77 -3.20
N GLY A 31 3.60 -5.33 -4.18
CA GLY A 31 4.29 -4.60 -5.24
C GLY A 31 5.54 -3.86 -4.78
N LEU A 32 6.47 -3.65 -5.71
CA LEU A 32 7.68 -2.85 -5.53
C LEU A 32 7.58 -1.62 -6.45
N SER A 33 7.43 -0.44 -5.85
CA SER A 33 7.39 0.84 -6.56
C SER A 33 7.77 1.97 -5.60
N GLY A 34 7.96 3.16 -6.11
CA GLY A 34 8.26 4.33 -5.29
C GLY A 34 7.18 4.68 -4.26
N SER A 35 5.96 4.13 -4.40
CA SER A 35 4.90 4.29 -3.39
C SER A 35 5.24 3.71 -2.01
N LEU A 36 6.30 2.90 -1.91
CA LEU A 36 6.80 2.33 -0.66
C LEU A 36 7.78 3.26 0.10
N GLY A 37 8.12 4.42 -0.47
CA GLY A 37 9.06 5.34 0.15
C GLY A 37 8.82 5.57 1.65
N PRO A 38 7.62 5.96 2.10
CA PRO A 38 7.32 6.11 3.53
C PRO A 38 7.52 4.82 4.35
N GLN A 39 7.14 3.67 3.80
CA GLN A 39 7.35 2.38 4.49
C GLN A 39 8.84 2.11 4.73
N TRP A 40 9.69 2.37 3.75
CA TRP A 40 11.13 2.19 3.89
C TRP A 40 11.75 3.22 4.83
N VAL A 41 11.28 4.48 4.80
CA VAL A 41 11.66 5.49 5.80
C VAL A 41 11.32 5.01 7.21
N SER A 42 10.12 4.43 7.42
CA SER A 42 9.73 3.94 8.74
C SER A 42 10.67 2.87 9.28
N VAL A 43 11.23 2.02 8.40
CA VAL A 43 12.23 1.01 8.76
C VAL A 43 13.58 1.65 9.06
N ASP A 44 14.07 2.51 8.15
CA ASP A 44 15.39 3.13 8.27
C ASP A 44 15.50 4.04 9.49
N ARG A 45 14.42 4.75 9.82
CA ARG A 45 14.31 5.64 10.99
C ARG A 45 13.86 4.93 12.26
N ARG A 46 13.56 3.62 12.20
CA ARG A 46 13.08 2.82 13.33
C ARG A 46 11.83 3.44 13.99
N LEU A 47 10.91 3.98 13.17
CA LEU A 47 9.76 4.70 13.69
C LEU A 47 8.77 3.80 14.42
N PHE A 48 8.66 2.52 14.04
CA PHE A 48 7.82 1.59 14.77
C PHE A 48 8.34 1.33 16.18
N GLU A 49 9.65 1.18 16.35
CA GLU A 49 10.28 1.03 17.66
C GLU A 49 10.14 2.30 18.51
N LYS A 50 10.26 3.48 17.89
CA LYS A 50 9.99 4.78 18.56
C LYS A 50 8.60 4.81 19.21
N TYR A 51 7.60 4.19 18.57
CA TYR A 51 6.23 4.12 19.09
C TYR A 51 5.92 2.80 19.80
N GLY A 52 6.93 2.02 20.19
CA GLY A 52 6.76 0.82 21.02
C GLY A 52 6.23 -0.40 20.27
N SER A 53 6.42 -0.47 18.94
CA SER A 53 6.05 -1.61 18.10
C SER A 53 7.29 -2.20 17.42
N LYS A 54 7.25 -3.50 17.11
CA LYS A 54 8.26 -4.15 16.26
C LYS A 54 7.57 -4.79 15.07
N ILE A 55 7.79 -4.23 13.89
CA ILE A 55 7.13 -4.68 12.67
C ILE A 55 8.12 -5.45 11.79
N GLU A 56 7.73 -6.66 11.40
CA GLU A 56 8.38 -7.41 10.35
C GLU A 56 7.62 -7.24 9.04
N TRP A 57 8.30 -6.75 8.01
CA TRP A 57 7.72 -6.51 6.71
C TRP A 57 7.94 -7.69 5.77
N VAL A 58 6.86 -8.23 5.20
CA VAL A 58 6.88 -9.37 4.30
C VAL A 58 6.28 -8.98 2.94
N LEU A 59 7.08 -9.09 1.88
CA LEU A 59 6.61 -8.89 0.51
C LEU A 59 5.72 -10.07 0.07
N MET A 60 4.48 -9.75 -0.31
CA MET A 60 3.54 -10.70 -0.91
C MET A 60 3.20 -10.23 -2.33
N THR A 61 3.72 -10.92 -3.34
CA THR A 61 3.45 -10.55 -4.74
C THR A 61 1.97 -10.62 -5.07
N GLY A 62 1.40 -9.46 -5.42
CA GLY A 62 -0.05 -9.27 -5.62
C GLY A 62 -0.83 -9.10 -4.31
N GLY A 63 -1.85 -8.22 -4.32
CA GLY A 63 -2.62 -7.87 -3.13
C GLY A 63 -3.36 -9.04 -2.49
N VAL A 64 -3.82 -10.00 -3.29
CA VAL A 64 -4.64 -11.15 -2.85
C VAL A 64 -3.93 -11.98 -1.77
N ARG A 65 -2.63 -12.30 -1.94
CA ARG A 65 -1.89 -13.09 -0.95
C ARG A 65 -1.72 -12.36 0.38
N GLY A 66 -1.49 -11.05 0.35
CA GLY A 66 -1.39 -10.23 1.56
C GLY A 66 -2.71 -10.19 2.33
N ILE A 67 -3.84 -10.10 1.63
CA ILE A 67 -5.17 -10.17 2.22
C ILE A 67 -5.47 -11.56 2.80
N GLN A 68 -5.05 -12.64 2.14
CA GLN A 68 -5.17 -14.00 2.69
C GLN A 68 -4.38 -14.18 3.98
N ALA A 69 -3.14 -13.65 4.04
CA ALA A 69 -2.33 -13.64 5.26
C ALA A 69 -3.00 -12.84 6.39
N LEU A 70 -3.65 -11.74 6.05
CA LEU A 70 -4.40 -10.93 7.02
C LEU A 70 -5.61 -11.70 7.58
N LEU A 71 -6.40 -12.35 6.72
CA LEU A 71 -7.58 -13.14 7.10
C LEU A 71 -7.23 -14.35 7.96
N SER A 72 -6.15 -15.07 7.62
CA SER A 72 -5.70 -16.22 8.39
C SER A 72 -5.11 -15.85 9.75
N GLY A 73 -4.83 -14.56 10.01
CA GLY A 73 -4.13 -14.10 11.21
C GLY A 73 -2.61 -14.27 11.15
N SER A 74 -2.06 -14.75 10.04
CA SER A 74 -0.60 -14.84 9.85
C SER A 74 0.05 -13.46 9.69
N ALA A 75 -0.72 -12.44 9.39
CA ALA A 75 -0.30 -11.03 9.41
C ALA A 75 -1.28 -10.18 10.24
N ASN A 76 -0.77 -9.09 10.81
CA ASN A 76 -1.54 -8.12 11.58
C ASN A 76 -1.99 -6.95 10.72
N TYR A 77 -1.14 -6.55 9.76
CA TYR A 77 -1.36 -5.42 8.85
C TYR A 77 -1.13 -5.83 7.40
N TYR A 78 -1.84 -5.17 6.52
CA TYR A 78 -1.60 -5.20 5.08
C TYR A 78 -1.43 -3.77 4.58
N THR A 79 -0.39 -3.52 3.77
CA THR A 79 -0.23 -2.27 3.01
C THR A 79 -0.16 -2.59 1.52
N GLY A 80 -1.11 -2.08 0.76
CA GLY A 80 -1.18 -2.37 -0.66
C GLY A 80 -2.46 -1.84 -1.31
N ASP A 81 -2.83 -2.44 -2.43
CA ASP A 81 -4.06 -2.06 -3.11
C ASP A 81 -5.31 -2.48 -2.32
N PRO A 82 -6.40 -1.71 -2.41
CA PRO A 82 -7.61 -1.97 -1.62
C PRO A 82 -8.51 -3.07 -2.21
N VAL A 83 -8.25 -3.56 -3.44
CA VAL A 83 -9.20 -4.40 -4.17
C VAL A 83 -9.57 -5.67 -3.39
N GLY A 84 -8.57 -6.36 -2.86
CA GLY A 84 -8.78 -7.54 -2.05
C GLY A 84 -9.51 -7.25 -0.73
N ALA A 85 -9.15 -6.15 -0.03
CA ALA A 85 -9.81 -5.73 1.20
C ALA A 85 -11.29 -5.41 0.96
N ILE A 86 -11.59 -4.65 -0.09
CA ILE A 86 -12.97 -4.32 -0.50
C ILE A 86 -13.73 -5.58 -0.89
N SER A 87 -13.12 -6.48 -1.66
CA SER A 87 -13.76 -7.75 -2.06
C SER A 87 -14.18 -8.61 -0.86
N VAL A 88 -13.31 -8.69 0.14
CA VAL A 88 -13.58 -9.42 1.39
C VAL A 88 -14.69 -8.74 2.20
N SER A 89 -14.62 -7.41 2.36
CA SER A 89 -15.63 -6.64 3.10
C SER A 89 -17.01 -6.72 2.44
N LEU A 90 -17.07 -6.70 1.09
CA LEU A 90 -18.32 -6.92 0.34
C LEU A 90 -18.95 -8.29 0.63
N GLN A 91 -18.15 -9.29 0.97
CA GLN A 91 -18.59 -10.64 1.30
C GLN A 91 -18.85 -10.84 2.80
N GLY A 92 -18.80 -9.78 3.61
CA GLY A 92 -18.98 -9.82 5.06
C GLY A 92 -17.76 -10.32 5.83
N GLY A 93 -16.59 -10.34 5.20
CA GLY A 93 -15.36 -10.81 5.83
C GLY A 93 -14.75 -9.78 6.79
N ASP A 94 -13.90 -10.26 7.67
CA ASP A 94 -13.31 -9.53 8.80
C ASP A 94 -12.10 -8.67 8.37
N ILE A 95 -12.33 -7.69 7.47
CA ILE A 95 -11.29 -6.72 7.06
C ILE A 95 -11.87 -5.29 7.03
N ILE A 96 -11.04 -4.33 7.45
CA ILE A 96 -11.32 -2.90 7.39
C ILE A 96 -10.06 -2.12 6.98
N ILE A 97 -10.23 -1.09 6.17
CA ILE A 97 -9.18 -0.12 5.82
C ILE A 97 -9.15 0.95 6.90
N ILE A 98 -7.97 1.21 7.47
CA ILE A 98 -7.76 2.16 8.58
C ILE A 98 -6.93 3.39 8.18
N GLY A 99 -6.48 3.43 6.93
CA GLY A 99 -5.75 4.56 6.39
C GLY A 99 -5.49 4.41 4.89
N THR A 100 -5.33 5.53 4.21
CA THR A 100 -5.10 5.59 2.76
C THR A 100 -3.94 6.52 2.45
N MET A 101 -2.86 5.98 1.90
CA MET A 101 -1.67 6.75 1.53
C MET A 101 -1.75 7.32 0.13
N LEU A 102 -2.36 6.60 -0.81
CA LEU A 102 -2.53 7.04 -2.20
C LEU A 102 -4.00 6.93 -2.61
N ASN A 103 -4.60 8.07 -2.91
CA ASN A 103 -6.01 8.20 -3.25
C ASN A 103 -6.30 8.10 -4.76
N ARG A 104 -5.31 7.71 -5.56
CA ARG A 104 -5.47 7.46 -6.99
C ARG A 104 -4.56 6.34 -7.47
N ILE A 105 -4.96 5.70 -8.55
CA ILE A 105 -4.09 4.74 -9.24
C ILE A 105 -2.88 5.49 -9.79
N VAL A 106 -1.70 4.88 -9.68
CA VAL A 106 -0.43 5.47 -10.08
C VAL A 106 0.24 4.66 -11.18
N GLY A 107 0.98 5.35 -12.05
CA GLY A 107 1.70 4.75 -13.16
C GLY A 107 0.94 4.82 -14.48
N SER A 108 1.26 3.88 -15.38
CA SER A 108 0.82 3.93 -16.77
C SER A 108 0.65 2.53 -17.33
N ILE A 109 -0.16 2.35 -18.37
CA ILE A 109 -0.05 1.19 -19.24
C ILE A 109 1.06 1.48 -20.25
N VAL A 110 2.12 0.67 -20.16
CA VAL A 110 3.26 0.71 -21.07
C VAL A 110 3.14 -0.46 -22.05
N ALA A 111 3.44 -0.21 -23.32
CA ALA A 111 3.32 -1.18 -24.40
C ALA A 111 4.57 -1.20 -25.27
N ARG A 112 4.74 -2.27 -26.04
CA ARG A 112 5.79 -2.41 -27.06
C ARG A 112 5.71 -1.28 -28.09
N LYS A 113 6.82 -1.01 -28.80
CA LYS A 113 6.96 0.09 -29.75
C LYS A 113 5.97 0.03 -30.92
N GLU A 114 5.58 -1.17 -31.34
CA GLU A 114 4.61 -1.40 -32.41
C GLU A 114 3.16 -1.15 -31.99
N ILE A 115 2.87 -1.09 -30.70
CA ILE A 115 1.54 -0.79 -30.14
C ILE A 115 1.51 0.71 -29.82
N ARG A 116 0.91 1.49 -30.67
CA ARG A 116 0.95 2.96 -30.60
C ARG A 116 -0.34 3.59 -30.10
N VAL A 117 -1.44 2.90 -30.29
CA VAL A 117 -2.79 3.36 -29.87
C VAL A 117 -3.52 2.23 -29.14
N PRO A 118 -4.52 2.55 -28.31
CA PRO A 118 -5.26 1.53 -27.56
C PRO A 118 -5.87 0.41 -28.39
N SER A 119 -6.33 0.71 -29.61
CA SER A 119 -6.92 -0.29 -30.53
C SER A 119 -5.95 -1.39 -30.95
N ASP A 120 -4.63 -1.12 -30.94
CA ASP A 120 -3.58 -2.08 -31.26
C ASP A 120 -3.46 -3.19 -30.18
N LEU A 121 -4.07 -2.99 -29.02
CA LEU A 121 -4.12 -4.00 -27.95
C LEU A 121 -5.10 -5.15 -28.22
N ARG A 122 -5.96 -5.06 -29.24
CA ARG A 122 -6.91 -6.16 -29.55
C ARG A 122 -6.16 -7.46 -29.88
N GLY A 123 -6.53 -8.55 -29.17
CA GLY A 123 -5.89 -9.86 -29.26
C GLY A 123 -4.50 -9.94 -28.60
N LYS A 124 -4.02 -8.87 -27.92
CA LYS A 124 -2.70 -8.78 -27.31
C LYS A 124 -2.68 -9.27 -25.86
N LYS A 125 -1.46 -9.60 -25.39
CA LYS A 125 -1.19 -10.09 -24.04
C LYS A 125 -0.82 -8.94 -23.12
N ILE A 126 -1.61 -8.71 -22.08
CA ILE A 126 -1.33 -7.70 -21.05
C ILE A 126 -0.92 -8.38 -19.75
N GLY A 127 0.29 -8.07 -19.28
CA GLY A 127 0.82 -8.60 -18.02
C GLY A 127 0.21 -7.91 -16.80
N ILE A 128 -0.24 -8.68 -15.82
CA ILE A 128 -0.74 -8.20 -14.52
C ILE A 128 0.00 -8.89 -13.37
N ALA A 129 -0.02 -8.28 -12.17
CA ALA A 129 0.61 -8.87 -10.99
C ALA A 129 -0.18 -10.10 -10.49
N SER A 130 -1.50 -9.98 -10.41
CA SER A 130 -2.42 -11.05 -10.01
C SER A 130 -3.83 -10.74 -10.48
N PHE A 131 -4.61 -11.79 -10.72
CA PHE A 131 -6.05 -11.66 -10.87
C PHE A 131 -6.68 -11.24 -9.52
N GLY A 132 -7.74 -10.44 -9.57
CA GLY A 132 -8.37 -9.87 -8.36
C GLY A 132 -7.59 -8.73 -7.70
N GLY A 133 -6.52 -8.23 -8.31
CA GLY A 133 -5.69 -7.16 -7.78
C GLY A 133 -5.75 -5.84 -8.56
N ALA A 134 -5.02 -4.83 -8.06
CA ALA A 134 -5.04 -3.48 -8.63
C ALA A 134 -4.57 -3.38 -10.08
N THR A 135 -3.59 -4.18 -10.49
CA THR A 135 -3.08 -4.15 -11.87
C THR A 135 -4.12 -4.65 -12.88
N GLU A 136 -4.91 -5.64 -12.52
CA GLU A 136 -6.05 -6.07 -13.32
C GLU A 136 -7.12 -4.99 -13.38
N LEU A 137 -7.50 -4.43 -12.21
CA LEU A 137 -8.49 -3.36 -12.16
C LEU A 137 -8.06 -2.16 -13.00
N SER A 138 -6.78 -1.77 -12.97
CA SER A 138 -6.25 -0.65 -13.77
C SER A 138 -6.35 -0.91 -15.27
N VAL A 139 -6.13 -2.16 -15.72
CA VAL A 139 -6.34 -2.55 -17.13
C VAL A 139 -7.82 -2.44 -17.49
N ILE A 140 -8.71 -2.98 -16.65
CA ILE A 140 -10.17 -2.94 -16.91
C ILE A 140 -10.67 -1.50 -17.00
N LEU A 141 -10.19 -0.62 -16.09
CA LEU A 141 -10.53 0.82 -16.12
C LEU A 141 -10.03 1.49 -17.39
N ALA A 142 -8.82 1.18 -17.84
CA ALA A 142 -8.27 1.70 -19.09
C ALA A 142 -9.06 1.20 -20.31
N LEU A 143 -9.38 -0.10 -20.37
CA LEU A 143 -10.21 -0.66 -21.43
C LEU A 143 -11.59 -0.02 -21.47
N LYS A 144 -12.23 0.19 -20.31
CA LYS A 144 -13.51 0.92 -20.20
C LYS A 144 -13.39 2.34 -20.76
N LYS A 145 -12.33 3.08 -20.41
CA LYS A 145 -12.08 4.44 -20.92
C LYS A 145 -11.92 4.45 -22.43
N TRP A 146 -11.38 3.40 -23.02
CA TRP A 146 -11.19 3.24 -24.46
C TRP A 146 -12.36 2.60 -25.19
N ASN A 147 -13.50 2.35 -24.51
CA ASN A 147 -14.65 1.64 -25.04
C ASN A 147 -14.28 0.26 -25.63
N MET A 148 -13.35 -0.44 -24.98
CA MET A 148 -12.92 -1.79 -25.32
C MET A 148 -13.44 -2.78 -24.28
N PRO A 149 -14.07 -3.90 -24.70
CA PRO A 149 -14.50 -4.92 -23.76
C PRO A 149 -13.29 -5.68 -23.19
N PRO A 150 -13.37 -6.22 -21.96
CA PRO A 150 -12.27 -6.95 -21.33
C PRO A 150 -11.73 -8.11 -22.18
N GLU A 151 -12.60 -8.78 -22.93
CA GLU A 151 -12.29 -9.92 -23.81
C GLU A 151 -11.45 -9.52 -25.04
N ALA A 152 -11.32 -8.22 -25.30
CA ALA A 152 -10.48 -7.72 -26.39
C ALA A 152 -8.98 -8.01 -26.19
N VAL A 153 -8.58 -8.34 -24.97
CA VAL A 153 -7.18 -8.61 -24.59
C VAL A 153 -7.05 -9.90 -23.79
N THR A 154 -5.84 -10.47 -23.74
CA THR A 154 -5.55 -11.63 -22.90
C THR A 154 -4.73 -11.16 -21.69
N LEU A 155 -5.28 -11.31 -20.47
CA LEU A 155 -4.55 -11.01 -19.24
C LEU A 155 -3.66 -12.19 -18.84
N ILE A 156 -2.39 -11.91 -18.49
CA ILE A 156 -1.42 -12.92 -18.07
C ILE A 156 -0.82 -12.51 -16.73
N GLN A 157 -0.92 -13.38 -15.72
CA GLN A 157 -0.24 -13.16 -14.45
C GLN A 157 1.28 -13.29 -14.64
N SER A 158 2.03 -12.22 -14.38
CA SER A 158 3.44 -12.08 -14.75
C SER A 158 4.31 -11.46 -13.64
N GLY A 159 3.92 -11.61 -12.40
CA GLY A 159 4.75 -11.32 -11.23
C GLY A 159 4.98 -9.83 -10.91
N ILE A 160 6.18 -9.53 -10.43
CA ILE A 160 6.58 -8.19 -9.98
C ILE A 160 6.87 -7.24 -11.17
N PRO A 161 6.95 -5.91 -10.94
CA PRO A 161 7.14 -4.93 -12.03
C PRO A 161 8.38 -5.18 -12.90
N SER A 162 9.51 -5.55 -12.31
CA SER A 162 10.75 -5.86 -13.03
C SER A 162 10.60 -7.04 -13.99
N ASP A 163 9.89 -8.11 -13.55
CA ASP A 163 9.63 -9.28 -14.37
C ASP A 163 8.74 -8.93 -15.56
N ARG A 164 7.68 -8.12 -15.31
CA ARG A 164 6.78 -7.64 -16.35
C ARG A 164 7.48 -6.74 -17.37
N LEU A 165 8.36 -5.83 -16.91
CA LEU A 165 9.17 -5.00 -17.81
C LEU A 165 10.12 -5.87 -18.66
N THR A 166 10.77 -6.86 -18.04
CA THR A 166 11.63 -7.80 -18.75
C THR A 166 10.85 -8.62 -19.78
N ALA A 167 9.67 -9.13 -19.42
CA ALA A 167 8.80 -9.86 -20.32
C ALA A 167 8.29 -9.00 -21.49
N LEU A 168 8.03 -7.71 -21.24
CA LEU A 168 7.67 -6.74 -22.28
C LEU A 168 8.79 -6.48 -23.29
N MET A 169 10.05 -6.57 -22.84
CA MET A 169 11.24 -6.42 -23.69
C MET A 169 11.58 -7.67 -24.53
N LYS A 170 11.09 -8.86 -24.14
CA LYS A 170 11.36 -10.12 -24.83
C LYS A 170 10.38 -10.35 -25.97
N SER A 171 10.87 -10.88 -27.10
CA SER A 171 10.01 -11.32 -28.21
C SER A 171 9.06 -12.44 -27.73
N GLY A 172 7.79 -12.33 -28.11
CA GLY A 172 6.75 -13.32 -27.72
C GLY A 172 6.31 -13.28 -26.26
N GLY A 173 6.87 -12.38 -25.45
CA GLY A 173 6.47 -12.17 -24.06
C GLY A 173 5.15 -11.41 -23.91
N LEU A 174 5.16 -10.33 -23.15
CA LEU A 174 4.01 -9.43 -23.01
C LEU A 174 4.00 -8.38 -24.13
N ASP A 175 2.81 -7.89 -24.46
CA ASP A 175 2.61 -6.79 -25.39
C ASP A 175 2.44 -5.45 -24.68
N ALA A 176 1.81 -5.48 -23.48
CA ALA A 176 1.64 -4.32 -22.61
C ALA A 176 1.61 -4.74 -21.14
N THR A 177 1.78 -3.78 -20.23
CA THR A 177 1.64 -4.00 -18.79
C THR A 177 1.46 -2.69 -18.03
N PRO A 178 0.69 -2.65 -16.92
CA PRO A 178 0.71 -1.55 -15.97
C PRO A 178 2.04 -1.47 -15.21
N LEU A 179 2.68 -0.33 -15.21
CA LEU A 179 3.90 -0.04 -14.42
C LEU A 179 3.77 1.29 -13.70
N ALA A 180 4.24 1.34 -12.45
CA ALA A 180 4.42 2.57 -11.71
C ALA A 180 5.90 2.99 -11.70
N PRO A 181 6.25 4.26 -11.41
CA PRO A 181 7.63 4.67 -11.25
C PRO A 181 8.36 3.86 -10.15
N PRO A 182 9.64 3.55 -10.33
CA PRO A 182 10.52 4.00 -11.43
C PRO A 182 10.37 3.22 -12.74
N HIS A 183 9.76 2.03 -12.73
CA HIS A 183 9.71 1.12 -13.89
C HIS A 183 8.98 1.71 -15.11
N SER A 184 7.93 2.53 -14.91
CA SER A 184 7.27 3.21 -16.03
C SER A 184 8.18 4.25 -16.69
N PHE A 185 9.00 4.96 -15.91
CA PHE A 185 9.98 5.90 -16.44
C PHE A 185 11.11 5.18 -17.19
N GLU A 186 11.57 4.07 -16.64
CA GLU A 186 12.55 3.22 -17.32
C GLU A 186 12.02 2.70 -18.65
N ALA A 187 10.79 2.21 -18.67
CA ALA A 187 10.14 1.73 -19.88
C ALA A 187 10.07 2.83 -20.96
N ALA A 188 9.66 4.04 -20.60
CA ALA A 188 9.61 5.18 -21.51
C ALA A 188 11.01 5.56 -22.04
N ARG A 189 12.06 5.57 -21.18
CA ARG A 189 13.45 5.80 -21.60
C ARG A 189 13.98 4.72 -22.55
N ARG A 190 13.51 3.50 -22.46
CA ARG A 190 13.81 2.39 -23.39
C ARG A 190 13.01 2.48 -24.70
N GLY A 191 12.20 3.53 -24.87
CA GLY A 191 11.39 3.80 -26.07
C GLY A 191 10.15 2.93 -26.19
N LEU A 192 9.63 2.39 -25.08
CA LEU A 192 8.31 1.77 -25.03
C LEU A 192 7.23 2.84 -25.00
N ASN A 193 6.06 2.53 -25.56
CA ASN A 193 4.97 3.49 -25.65
C ASN A 193 4.17 3.54 -24.35
N VAL A 194 3.81 4.74 -23.90
CA VAL A 194 2.85 4.97 -22.82
C VAL A 194 1.49 5.19 -23.45
N LEU A 195 0.56 4.25 -23.28
CA LEU A 195 -0.77 4.33 -23.88
C LEU A 195 -1.75 5.15 -23.06
N ILE A 196 -1.57 5.17 -21.74
CA ILE A 196 -2.34 5.99 -20.80
C ILE A 196 -1.53 6.21 -19.52
N ASP A 197 -1.61 7.41 -18.97
CA ASP A 197 -1.23 7.68 -17.57
C ASP A 197 -2.48 7.51 -16.69
N PHE A 198 -2.36 6.80 -15.58
CA PHE A 198 -3.50 6.55 -14.70
C PHE A 198 -4.00 7.79 -13.96
N LYS A 199 -3.25 8.91 -13.98
CA LYS A 199 -3.76 10.21 -13.53
C LYS A 199 -5.00 10.65 -14.32
N ASP A 200 -5.16 10.16 -15.57
CA ASP A 200 -6.27 10.45 -16.45
C ASP A 200 -7.48 9.53 -16.22
N ILE A 201 -7.37 8.61 -15.26
CA ILE A 201 -8.46 7.75 -14.79
C ILE A 201 -9.04 8.33 -13.49
N GLU A 202 -10.34 8.08 -13.26
CA GLU A 202 -11.03 8.50 -12.05
C GLU A 202 -10.31 8.05 -10.77
N ALA A 203 -10.28 8.91 -9.76
CA ALA A 203 -9.53 8.69 -8.52
C ALA A 203 -10.07 7.47 -7.74
N PHE A 204 -9.27 6.42 -7.64
CA PHE A 204 -9.51 5.25 -6.83
C PHE A 204 -8.28 4.96 -5.97
N PRO A 205 -8.41 4.65 -4.66
CA PRO A 205 -7.27 4.38 -3.81
C PRO A 205 -6.37 3.28 -4.37
N SER A 206 -5.08 3.47 -4.28
CA SER A 206 -4.12 2.46 -4.78
C SER A 206 -3.15 1.96 -3.71
N ARG A 207 -3.10 2.62 -2.54
CA ARG A 207 -2.35 2.13 -1.38
C ARG A 207 -3.07 2.49 -0.10
N VAL A 208 -3.45 1.45 0.63
CA VAL A 208 -4.17 1.54 1.90
C VAL A 208 -3.43 0.76 3.00
N ILE A 209 -3.81 1.03 4.24
CA ILE A 209 -3.50 0.18 5.39
C ILE A 209 -4.79 -0.53 5.76
N ALA A 210 -4.75 -1.87 5.83
CA ALA A 210 -5.89 -2.68 6.25
C ALA A 210 -5.50 -3.61 7.40
N VAL A 211 -6.48 -3.90 8.24
CA VAL A 211 -6.40 -4.81 9.38
C VAL A 211 -7.65 -5.68 9.45
N ARG A 212 -7.66 -6.73 10.28
CA ARG A 212 -8.91 -7.38 10.67
C ARG A 212 -9.67 -6.47 11.63
N ARG A 213 -11.01 -6.38 11.49
CA ARG A 213 -11.86 -5.63 12.44
C ARG A 213 -11.69 -6.15 13.86
N SER A 214 -11.75 -7.47 14.00
CA SER A 214 -11.55 -8.15 15.29
C SER A 214 -10.17 -7.86 15.92
N PHE A 215 -9.13 -7.65 15.11
CA PHE A 215 -7.81 -7.24 15.60
C PHE A 215 -7.81 -5.77 16.06
N LEU A 216 -8.40 -4.88 15.27
CA LEU A 216 -8.55 -3.46 15.62
C LEU A 216 -9.29 -3.27 16.95
N GLU A 217 -10.42 -3.95 17.12
CA GLU A 217 -11.23 -3.87 18.33
C GLU A 217 -10.46 -4.31 19.59
N LYS A 218 -9.70 -5.40 19.48
CA LYS A 218 -8.95 -5.97 20.61
C LYS A 218 -7.62 -5.26 20.89
N ASN A 219 -7.03 -4.60 19.90
CA ASN A 219 -5.67 -4.07 19.95
C ASN A 219 -5.59 -2.60 19.54
N ARG A 220 -6.61 -1.80 19.86
CA ARG A 220 -6.77 -0.42 19.40
C ARG A 220 -5.51 0.44 19.61
N GLU A 221 -4.92 0.40 20.80
CA GLU A 221 -3.69 1.15 21.10
C GLU A 221 -2.48 0.68 20.29
N THR A 222 -2.38 -0.61 20.02
CA THR A 222 -1.33 -1.18 19.19
C THR A 222 -1.45 -0.70 17.72
N VAL A 223 -2.67 -0.70 17.20
CA VAL A 223 -2.96 -0.18 15.85
C VAL A 223 -2.72 1.34 15.78
N LYS A 224 -3.06 2.07 16.83
CA LYS A 224 -2.79 3.52 16.93
C LYS A 224 -1.29 3.83 16.88
N ARG A 225 -0.45 3.04 17.60
CA ARG A 225 1.01 3.15 17.52
C ARG A 225 1.54 2.89 16.12
N PHE A 226 0.99 1.88 15.42
CA PHE A 226 1.33 1.63 14.01
C PHE A 226 1.01 2.84 13.13
N LEU A 227 -0.17 3.43 13.28
CA LEU A 227 -0.58 4.61 12.52
C LEU A 227 0.27 5.84 12.84
N LYS A 228 0.71 6.04 14.11
CA LYS A 228 1.67 7.09 14.48
C LYS A 228 2.98 6.95 13.70
N ALA A 229 3.59 5.75 13.76
CA ALA A 229 4.85 5.49 13.07
C ALA A 229 4.74 5.68 11.55
N TYR A 230 3.67 5.17 10.96
CA TYR A 230 3.46 5.27 9.52
C TYR A 230 3.17 6.71 9.07
N SER A 231 2.38 7.45 9.84
CA SER A 231 2.08 8.87 9.55
C SER A 231 3.32 9.74 9.62
N GLU A 232 4.18 9.54 10.64
CA GLU A 232 5.46 10.25 10.72
C GLU A 232 6.37 9.91 9.53
N ALA A 233 6.41 8.65 9.12
CA ALA A 233 7.17 8.24 7.95
C ALA A 233 6.69 8.92 6.65
N VAL A 234 5.37 9.08 6.48
CA VAL A 234 4.80 9.84 5.35
C VAL A 234 5.21 11.30 5.43
N PHE A 235 5.16 11.90 6.62
CA PHE A 235 5.57 13.28 6.82
C PHE A 235 7.05 13.49 6.51
N GLU A 236 7.95 12.69 7.10
CA GLU A 236 9.39 12.79 6.84
C GLU A 236 9.71 12.59 5.36
N PHE A 237 9.12 11.56 4.74
CA PHE A 237 9.33 11.31 3.32
C PHE A 237 8.90 12.50 2.45
N ASN A 238 7.75 13.10 2.72
CA ASN A 238 7.22 14.21 1.91
C ASN A 238 8.02 15.50 2.07
N ASN A 239 8.69 15.70 3.22
CA ASN A 239 9.36 16.95 3.56
C ASN A 239 10.89 16.89 3.47
N ASP A 240 11.49 15.71 3.34
CA ASP A 240 12.93 15.54 3.18
C ASP A 240 13.26 14.84 1.85
N LYS A 241 13.52 15.65 0.81
CA LYS A 241 13.88 15.15 -0.53
C LYS A 241 15.17 14.33 -0.51
N LYS A 242 16.17 14.71 0.30
CA LYS A 242 17.44 13.98 0.39
C LYS A 242 17.21 12.58 0.99
N LEU A 243 16.42 12.50 2.06
CA LEU A 243 16.01 11.24 2.66
C LEU A 243 15.26 10.37 1.65
N GLY A 244 14.27 10.92 0.94
CA GLY A 244 13.48 10.18 -0.04
C GLY A 244 14.33 9.59 -1.18
N ILE A 245 15.25 10.37 -1.74
CA ILE A 245 16.17 9.93 -2.80
C ILE A 245 17.11 8.82 -2.28
N ALA A 246 17.72 9.02 -1.10
CA ALA A 246 18.59 8.01 -0.48
C ALA A 246 17.84 6.71 -0.17
N THR A 247 16.59 6.82 0.28
CA THR A 247 15.70 5.68 0.51
C THR A 247 15.49 4.87 -0.77
N TYR A 248 15.23 5.54 -1.89
CA TYR A 248 15.06 4.85 -3.18
C TYR A 248 16.34 4.18 -3.68
N ALA A 249 17.49 4.88 -3.59
CA ALA A 249 18.78 4.29 -3.95
C ALA A 249 19.04 2.98 -3.18
N LYS A 250 18.78 3.00 -1.87
CA LYS A 250 18.97 1.83 -1.00
C LYS A 250 17.99 0.69 -1.31
N TRP A 251 16.70 0.97 -1.36
CA TRP A 251 15.67 -0.07 -1.35
C TRP A 251 15.25 -0.54 -2.73
N LEU A 252 15.28 0.32 -3.74
CA LEU A 252 15.04 -0.05 -5.14
C LEU A 252 16.32 -0.53 -5.82
N LYS A 253 17.50 -0.34 -5.20
CA LYS A 253 18.83 -0.60 -5.78
C LYS A 253 19.00 0.14 -7.11
N GLU A 254 18.45 1.35 -7.20
CA GLU A 254 18.55 2.21 -8.36
C GLU A 254 19.69 3.22 -8.16
N GLU A 255 20.76 3.05 -8.93
CA GLU A 255 21.98 3.88 -8.81
C GLU A 255 21.83 5.24 -9.50
N ASN A 256 20.91 5.35 -10.46
CA ASN A 256 20.68 6.59 -11.17
C ASN A 256 19.91 7.60 -10.31
N THR A 257 20.63 8.57 -9.78
CA THR A 257 20.08 9.62 -8.91
C THR A 257 18.91 10.36 -9.58
N LYS A 258 18.98 10.63 -10.90
CA LYS A 258 17.90 11.32 -11.61
C LYS A 258 16.61 10.50 -11.62
N VAL A 259 16.70 9.18 -11.75
CA VAL A 259 15.53 8.28 -11.66
C VAL A 259 14.91 8.33 -10.27
N ASN A 260 15.76 8.34 -9.24
CA ASN A 260 15.29 8.44 -7.86
C ASN A 260 14.64 9.80 -7.56
N GLU A 261 15.20 10.90 -8.10
CA GLU A 261 14.62 12.23 -8.00
C GLU A 261 13.26 12.33 -8.67
N GLU A 262 13.15 11.89 -9.93
CA GLU A 262 11.90 11.88 -10.69
C GLU A 262 10.84 11.02 -9.98
N THR A 263 11.25 9.87 -9.44
CA THR A 263 10.35 8.97 -8.68
C THR A 263 9.88 9.64 -7.39
N TYR A 264 10.79 10.30 -6.66
CA TYR A 264 10.45 11.04 -5.45
C TYR A 264 9.48 12.18 -5.75
N ASP A 265 9.79 13.02 -6.73
CA ASP A 265 8.95 14.18 -7.11
C ASP A 265 7.57 13.73 -7.58
N TYR A 266 7.45 12.56 -8.23
CA TYR A 266 6.17 11.97 -8.58
C TYR A 266 5.35 11.57 -7.36
N PHE A 267 5.94 10.81 -6.41
CA PHE A 267 5.17 10.25 -5.29
C PHE A 267 4.91 11.25 -4.16
N ARG A 268 5.85 12.17 -3.87
CA ARG A 268 5.67 13.14 -2.76
C ARG A 268 4.41 14.00 -2.90
N THR A 269 3.98 14.28 -4.12
CA THR A 269 2.78 15.09 -4.40
C THR A 269 1.48 14.30 -4.34
N LEU A 270 1.57 12.96 -4.31
CA LEU A 270 0.43 12.05 -4.34
C LEU A 270 0.16 11.38 -2.99
N LEU A 271 1.18 11.31 -2.13
CA LEU A 271 1.06 10.72 -0.80
C LEU A 271 0.27 11.64 0.13
N SER A 272 -0.81 11.11 0.67
CA SER A 272 -1.70 11.83 1.59
C SER A 272 -1.12 11.91 2.99
N PHE A 273 -1.06 13.11 3.54
CA PHE A 273 -0.73 13.36 4.94
C PHE A 273 -1.78 14.30 5.58
N PRO A 274 -2.44 13.90 6.65
CA PRO A 274 -2.52 12.53 7.21
C PRO A 274 -2.98 11.49 6.18
N PRO A 275 -2.72 10.17 6.41
CA PRO A 275 -3.04 9.11 5.44
C PRO A 275 -4.55 8.80 5.41
N ARG A 276 -5.36 9.75 4.93
CA ARG A 276 -6.83 9.68 4.88
C ARG A 276 -7.35 9.37 3.49
N ALA A 277 -8.47 8.66 3.45
CA ALA A 277 -9.20 8.39 2.22
C ALA A 277 -9.92 9.63 1.68
N VAL A 278 -9.79 9.87 0.38
CA VAL A 278 -10.68 10.80 -0.34
C VAL A 278 -11.99 10.05 -0.64
N ARG A 279 -13.06 10.44 0.04
CA ARG A 279 -14.39 9.80 -0.01
C ARG A 279 -15.21 10.25 -1.22
N GLY A 280 -14.57 10.40 -2.39
CA GLY A 280 -15.17 10.89 -3.62
C GLY A 280 -15.88 9.82 -4.46
N GLN A 281 -16.41 10.26 -5.63
CA GLN A 281 -17.14 9.39 -6.57
C GLN A 281 -16.26 8.26 -7.10
N GLY A 282 -14.97 8.51 -7.38
CA GLY A 282 -14.06 7.48 -7.91
C GLY A 282 -13.89 6.30 -6.96
N PHE A 283 -13.87 6.52 -5.65
CA PHE A 283 -13.83 5.44 -4.68
C PHE A 283 -15.11 4.59 -4.76
N ARG A 284 -16.29 5.22 -4.82
CA ARG A 284 -17.57 4.55 -4.95
C ARG A 284 -17.66 3.76 -6.27
N THR A 285 -17.25 4.37 -7.39
CA THR A 285 -17.19 3.70 -8.71
C THR A 285 -16.30 2.46 -8.67
N GLY A 286 -15.12 2.55 -8.05
CA GLY A 286 -14.23 1.40 -7.90
C GLY A 286 -14.85 0.27 -7.08
N ILE A 287 -15.53 0.59 -5.97
CA ILE A 287 -16.26 -0.41 -5.16
C ILE A 287 -17.38 -1.06 -5.99
N GLN A 288 -18.16 -0.27 -6.75
CA GLN A 288 -19.21 -0.77 -7.61
C GLN A 288 -18.67 -1.77 -8.64
N MET A 289 -17.53 -1.45 -9.28
CA MET A 289 -16.90 -2.35 -10.25
C MET A 289 -16.44 -3.67 -9.60
N ILE A 290 -15.87 -3.59 -8.40
CA ILE A 290 -15.47 -4.80 -7.65
C ILE A 290 -16.72 -5.63 -7.29
N ALA A 291 -17.80 -4.99 -6.85
CA ALA A 291 -19.06 -5.65 -6.52
C ALA A 291 -19.69 -6.34 -7.73
N GLN A 292 -19.73 -5.67 -8.89
CA GLN A 292 -20.23 -6.24 -10.14
C GLN A 292 -19.44 -7.50 -10.55
N ARG A 293 -18.10 -7.49 -10.40
CA ARG A 293 -17.27 -8.69 -10.65
C ARG A 293 -17.60 -9.86 -9.73
N LEU A 294 -18.05 -9.57 -8.50
CA LEU A 294 -18.48 -10.58 -7.53
C LEU A 294 -19.96 -11.03 -7.75
N GLY A 295 -20.59 -10.56 -8.84
CA GLY A 295 -22.01 -10.85 -9.11
C GLY A 295 -22.96 -10.15 -8.12
N ARG A 296 -22.50 -9.08 -7.46
CA ARG A 296 -23.30 -8.32 -6.50
C ARG A 296 -23.73 -6.98 -7.10
N GLY A 297 -25.04 -6.72 -7.08
CA GLY A 297 -25.58 -5.39 -7.37
C GLY A 297 -25.37 -4.49 -6.15
N THR A 298 -24.79 -3.29 -6.36
CA THR A 298 -24.72 -2.27 -5.32
C THR A 298 -25.24 -0.96 -5.89
N THR A 299 -26.40 -0.53 -5.41
CA THR A 299 -27.01 0.76 -5.75
C THR A 299 -26.56 1.85 -4.78
N ASP A 300 -26.30 1.49 -3.53
CA ASP A 300 -25.84 2.43 -2.49
C ASP A 300 -24.58 1.89 -1.80
N ILE A 301 -23.49 2.67 -1.86
CA ILE A 301 -22.20 2.33 -1.26
C ILE A 301 -22.04 3.13 0.04
N ASN A 302 -22.22 2.46 1.17
CA ASN A 302 -21.81 3.02 2.46
C ASN A 302 -20.31 2.79 2.66
N LEU A 303 -19.52 3.87 2.61
CA LEU A 303 -18.06 3.79 2.74
C LEU A 303 -17.60 3.31 4.13
N GLU A 304 -18.40 3.50 5.19
CA GLU A 304 -18.10 3.02 6.55
C GLU A 304 -18.04 1.47 6.64
N GLN A 305 -18.60 0.79 5.66
CA GLN A 305 -18.42 -0.65 5.53
C GLN A 305 -16.97 -1.02 5.23
N PHE A 306 -16.20 -0.13 4.60
CA PHE A 306 -14.84 -0.39 4.10
C PHE A 306 -13.76 0.38 4.85
N LEU A 307 -14.13 1.48 5.52
CA LEU A 307 -13.21 2.44 6.14
C LEU A 307 -13.54 2.62 7.62
N ASP A 308 -12.51 2.56 8.47
CA ASP A 308 -12.53 3.04 9.85
C ASP A 308 -11.31 3.92 10.10
N GLU A 309 -11.49 5.23 9.99
CA GLU A 309 -10.44 6.22 10.21
C GLU A 309 -10.51 6.85 11.61
N SER A 310 -11.27 6.25 12.54
CA SER A 310 -11.48 6.79 13.90
C SER A 310 -10.19 6.99 14.68
N LEU A 311 -9.17 6.13 14.47
CA LEU A 311 -7.85 6.32 15.09
C LEU A 311 -7.08 7.50 14.50
N LEU A 312 -7.26 7.82 13.22
CA LEU A 312 -6.69 9.03 12.61
C LEU A 312 -7.36 10.29 13.17
N ASP A 313 -8.67 10.23 13.45
CA ASP A 313 -9.42 11.32 14.11
C ASP A 313 -8.94 11.52 15.55
N GLU A 314 -8.66 10.45 16.28
CA GLU A 314 -8.07 10.54 17.62
C GLU A 314 -6.69 11.19 17.59
N LEU A 315 -5.82 10.77 16.66
CA LEU A 315 -4.48 11.34 16.50
C LEU A 315 -4.52 12.84 16.17
N GLU A 316 -5.48 13.27 15.36
CA GLU A 316 -5.70 14.67 15.04
C GLU A 316 -6.16 15.46 16.27
N LYS A 317 -7.13 14.95 17.03
CA LYS A 317 -7.63 15.56 18.28
C LYS A 317 -6.54 15.64 19.35
N GLU A 318 -5.63 14.68 19.42
CA GLU A 318 -4.47 14.67 20.30
C GLU A 318 -3.37 15.67 19.86
N GLY A 319 -3.53 16.31 18.71
CA GLY A 319 -2.53 17.23 18.16
C GLY A 319 -1.28 16.54 17.60
N PHE A 320 -1.33 15.22 17.38
CA PHE A 320 -0.19 14.42 16.95
C PHE A 320 0.42 14.93 15.63
N TYR A 321 -0.39 15.27 14.64
CA TYR A 321 0.10 15.75 13.35
C TYR A 321 0.81 17.11 13.45
N ASN A 322 0.35 17.98 14.35
CA ASN A 322 1.02 19.25 14.63
C ASN A 322 2.35 19.05 15.37
N LEU A 323 2.44 18.00 16.20
CA LEU A 323 3.67 17.69 16.95
C LEU A 323 4.78 17.21 16.01
N ILE A 324 4.49 16.33 15.05
CA ILE A 324 5.49 15.80 14.11
C ILE A 324 5.84 16.78 12.98
N ALA A 325 5.03 17.83 12.78
CA ALA A 325 5.25 18.87 11.78
C ALA A 325 6.14 20.04 12.29
N LYS A 326 6.55 20.02 13.56
CA LYS A 326 7.48 20.99 14.18
C LYS A 326 8.93 20.56 13.99
#